data_646a3143002f4e901fd6c14ae92c327d
#
_entry.id   646a3143002f4e901fd6c14ae92c327d
#
_cell.length_a   1.000
_cell.length_b   1.000
_cell.length_c   1.000
_cell.angle_alpha   90.00
_cell.angle_beta   90.00
_cell.angle_gamma   90.00
#
_symmetry.space_group_name_H-M   'P 1'
#
loop_
_entity.id
_entity.type
_entity.pdbx_description
1 polymer ?
#
loop_
_entity_poly.entity_id
_entity_poly.type
_entity_poly.pdbx_seq_one_letter_code
_entity_poly.pdbx_strand_id
1 'polypeptide(L)'
;MRKILLPIACFFSIALLNVRETHAQDTVTRTSTLIAPPLFSGNQGFRTWSIGLHAGMLAPFAAVGGKNDFSKWLPTLGYGGYIKYQVSHGFGLQLDLLKGTLKGNNEKMLAGALPVTPFQSFKTELNWAASFSGVVTLGNINWSQLHTAIQPYISIGGGAVNYNPTTVSYTGTSVNFKPDGSLTAFYVPFGLGIKANLSPGMNLDLGYTMAWVDADNLDGYYKAPYLGDKFSYAHIGLEFALGKANKPQLARHNAPAQLAQNMKDQNDAMRASLAASEERYNQRLAEINALRDDVSRMKMDSDGDGVSD
;
A
#
# COMPACT_ATOMS: atom_id res chain seq x y z
N MET A 1 33.20 -7.42 1.24
CA MET A 1 31.75 -7.69 1.10
C MET A 1 31.01 -8.10 2.38
N ARG A 2 31.65 -8.36 3.51
CA ARG A 2 30.96 -8.87 4.73
C ARG A 2 30.50 -7.80 5.74
N LYS A 3 30.91 -6.54 5.61
CA LYS A 3 30.66 -5.51 6.66
C LYS A 3 29.47 -4.56 6.41
N ILE A 4 28.85 -4.58 5.25
CA ILE A 4 27.72 -3.68 4.92
C ILE A 4 26.38 -4.40 4.93
N LEU A 5 26.35 -5.73 4.82
CA LEU A 5 25.12 -6.53 4.94
C LEU A 5 24.62 -6.70 6.37
N LEU A 6 25.50 -6.49 7.36
CA LEU A 6 25.15 -6.70 8.78
C LEU A 6 24.10 -5.69 9.31
N PRO A 7 24.16 -4.38 9.03
CA PRO A 7 23.17 -3.45 9.56
C PRO A 7 21.79 -3.61 8.89
N ILE A 8 21.73 -4.00 7.61
CA ILE A 8 20.46 -4.21 6.92
C ILE A 8 19.77 -5.49 7.39
N ALA A 9 20.57 -6.55 7.63
CA ALA A 9 20.07 -7.79 8.21
C ALA A 9 19.60 -7.61 9.67
N CYS A 10 20.28 -6.78 10.47
CA CYS A 10 19.84 -6.46 11.83
C CYS A 10 18.54 -5.66 11.89
N PHE A 11 18.29 -4.72 10.96
CA PHE A 11 17.05 -3.98 10.93
C PHE A 11 15.87 -4.88 10.53
N PHE A 12 16.08 -5.81 9.61
CA PHE A 12 15.06 -6.80 9.23
C PHE A 12 14.84 -7.85 10.32
N SER A 13 15.89 -8.24 11.04
CA SER A 13 15.80 -9.23 12.13
C SER A 13 15.09 -8.68 13.37
N ILE A 14 15.25 -7.39 13.69
CA ILE A 14 14.56 -6.75 14.81
C ILE A 14 13.06 -6.58 14.51
N ALA A 15 12.67 -6.38 13.25
CA ALA A 15 11.27 -6.33 12.85
C ALA A 15 10.57 -7.71 12.91
N LEU A 16 11.31 -8.81 12.76
CA LEU A 16 10.78 -10.17 12.79
C LEU A 16 10.71 -10.78 14.20
N LEU A 17 11.54 -10.30 15.15
CA LEU A 17 11.62 -10.90 16.50
C LEU A 17 10.54 -10.41 17.46
N ASN A 18 9.70 -9.46 17.10
CA ASN A 18 8.58 -8.99 17.93
C ASN A 18 7.19 -9.33 17.39
N VAL A 19 7.07 -10.21 16.41
CA VAL A 19 5.81 -10.87 16.13
C VAL A 19 5.61 -11.97 17.20
N ARG A 20 5.34 -11.57 18.43
CA ARG A 20 4.62 -12.44 19.35
C ARG A 20 3.28 -12.73 18.69
N GLU A 21 2.97 -14.00 18.52
CA GLU A 21 1.61 -14.46 18.33
C GLU A 21 0.79 -13.90 19.50
N THR A 22 0.24 -12.72 19.32
CA THR A 22 -0.90 -12.31 20.12
C THR A 22 -2.04 -13.18 19.61
N HIS A 23 -2.26 -14.31 20.26
CA HIS A 23 -3.59 -14.91 20.29
C HIS A 23 -4.54 -13.73 20.49
N ALA A 24 -5.40 -13.49 19.53
CA ALA A 24 -6.51 -12.58 19.68
C ALA A 24 -7.40 -13.16 20.80
N GLN A 25 -7.03 -12.89 22.05
CA GLN A 25 -8.01 -12.85 23.10
C GLN A 25 -9.01 -11.78 22.68
N ASP A 26 -10.27 -12.15 22.62
CA ASP A 26 -11.42 -11.27 22.57
C ASP A 26 -11.34 -10.26 23.72
N THR A 27 -10.47 -9.30 23.56
CA THR A 27 -10.60 -8.06 24.27
C THR A 27 -11.73 -7.36 23.54
N VAL A 28 -12.87 -7.24 24.19
CA VAL A 28 -13.94 -6.28 23.87
C VAL A 28 -13.29 -4.89 23.84
N THR A 29 -12.52 -4.65 22.84
CA THR A 29 -11.94 -3.37 22.54
C THR A 29 -13.08 -2.54 21.99
N ARG A 30 -13.33 -1.42 22.58
CA ARG A 30 -14.24 -0.37 22.13
C ARG A 30 -14.27 -0.36 20.61
N THR A 31 -15.24 -1.03 20.08
CA THR A 31 -15.58 -1.03 18.68
C THR A 31 -16.10 0.38 18.42
N SER A 32 -15.22 1.29 18.04
CA SER A 32 -15.63 2.40 17.19
C SER A 32 -16.18 1.70 15.95
N THR A 33 -17.46 1.45 15.94
CA THR A 33 -18.19 0.87 14.83
C THR A 33 -18.02 1.82 13.67
N LEU A 34 -16.95 1.62 12.90
CA LEU A 34 -16.82 2.19 11.57
C LEU A 34 -17.94 1.53 10.78
N ILE A 35 -19.08 2.22 10.67
CA ILE A 35 -20.21 1.74 9.89
C ILE A 35 -19.72 1.68 8.46
N ALA A 36 -19.50 0.47 7.95
CA ALA A 36 -19.13 0.27 6.56
C ALA A 36 -20.29 0.82 5.69
N PRO A 37 -19.99 1.75 4.77
CA PRO A 37 -21.03 2.29 3.89
C PRO A 37 -21.57 1.18 2.99
N PRO A 38 -22.82 1.31 2.50
CA PRO A 38 -23.40 0.36 1.56
C PRO A 38 -22.50 0.13 0.35
N LEU A 39 -22.46 -1.09 -0.20
CA LEU A 39 -21.57 -1.51 -1.29
C LEU A 39 -21.58 -0.58 -2.53
N PHE A 40 -22.70 0.07 -2.81
CA PHE A 40 -22.88 0.94 -3.96
C PHE A 40 -23.04 2.43 -3.60
N SER A 41 -22.61 2.84 -2.42
CA SER A 41 -22.72 4.24 -1.96
C SER A 41 -21.71 5.20 -2.59
N GLY A 42 -20.85 4.72 -3.48
CA GLY A 42 -19.75 5.50 -4.04
C GLY A 42 -18.69 5.88 -2.99
N ASN A 43 -17.88 6.87 -3.30
CA ASN A 43 -16.73 7.25 -2.43
C ASN A 43 -17.13 8.15 -1.24
N GLN A 44 -18.37 8.65 -1.18
CA GLN A 44 -18.80 9.63 -0.16
C GLN A 44 -18.76 9.10 1.28
N GLY A 45 -18.88 7.78 1.45
CA GLY A 45 -18.79 7.10 2.74
C GLY A 45 -17.36 6.94 3.28
N PHE A 46 -16.33 7.26 2.49
CA PHE A 46 -14.94 6.95 2.78
C PHE A 46 -14.06 8.20 2.91
N ARG A 47 -12.89 8.03 3.52
CA ARG A 47 -11.77 8.98 3.41
C ARG A 47 -10.98 8.64 2.16
N THR A 48 -10.88 9.60 1.24
CA THR A 48 -10.24 9.44 -0.06
C THR A 48 -8.92 10.17 -0.19
N TRP A 49 -8.68 11.18 0.65
CA TRP A 49 -7.45 11.95 0.67
C TRP A 49 -6.51 11.47 1.77
N SER A 50 -5.23 11.44 1.47
CA SER A 50 -4.17 11.21 2.46
C SER A 50 -2.94 12.06 2.16
N ILE A 51 -2.18 12.36 3.21
CA ILE A 51 -0.85 12.95 3.13
C ILE A 51 0.14 11.98 3.71
N GLY A 52 1.33 11.92 3.12
CA GLY A 52 2.43 11.07 3.60
C GLY A 52 3.71 11.86 3.76
N LEU A 53 4.51 11.46 4.75
CA LEU A 53 5.88 11.91 4.93
C LEU A 53 6.78 10.68 4.87
N HIS A 54 7.91 10.79 4.19
CA HIS A 54 8.83 9.68 4.04
C HIS A 54 10.28 10.14 4.12
N ALA A 55 11.13 9.26 4.61
CA ALA A 55 12.58 9.42 4.61
C ALA A 55 13.24 8.09 4.30
N GLY A 56 14.44 8.13 3.72
CA GLY A 56 15.09 6.89 3.32
C GLY A 56 16.41 7.09 2.63
N MET A 57 16.82 6.09 1.90
CA MET A 57 18.12 5.99 1.27
C MET A 57 18.01 6.24 -0.23
N LEU A 58 18.72 7.25 -0.71
CA LEU A 58 18.95 7.53 -2.12
C LEU A 58 20.24 6.87 -2.60
N ALA A 59 20.24 6.35 -3.82
CA ALA A 59 21.42 5.78 -4.46
C ALA A 59 21.39 6.03 -5.99
N PRO A 60 22.50 6.42 -6.62
CA PRO A 60 22.64 6.55 -8.09
C PRO A 60 22.75 5.17 -8.74
N PHE A 61 21.76 4.35 -8.54
CA PHE A 61 21.67 2.96 -8.96
C PHE A 61 20.20 2.57 -9.03
N ALA A 62 19.80 1.76 -9.99
CA ALA A 62 18.50 1.14 -10.04
C ALA A 62 18.64 -0.38 -10.14
N ALA A 63 17.73 -1.12 -9.46
CA ALA A 63 17.73 -2.58 -9.50
C ALA A 63 17.55 -3.11 -10.93
N VAL A 64 16.76 -2.38 -11.74
CA VAL A 64 16.63 -2.61 -13.18
C VAL A 64 17.34 -1.48 -13.94
N GLY A 65 18.38 -1.82 -14.69
CA GLY A 65 19.20 -0.87 -15.46
C GLY A 65 20.58 -0.57 -14.85
N GLY A 66 20.85 -1.03 -13.61
CA GLY A 66 22.17 -0.98 -13.00
C GLY A 66 22.59 0.38 -12.46
N LYS A 67 23.88 0.64 -12.45
CA LYS A 67 24.53 1.86 -11.97
C LYS A 67 24.82 2.83 -13.11
N ASN A 68 25.02 4.10 -12.76
CA ASN A 68 25.53 5.15 -13.66
C ASN A 68 27.05 4.94 -13.88
N ASP A 69 27.75 5.94 -14.36
CA ASP A 69 29.14 5.83 -14.86
C ASP A 69 30.21 5.59 -13.78
N PHE A 70 29.89 5.76 -12.50
CA PHE A 70 30.84 5.55 -11.40
C PHE A 70 30.85 4.11 -10.92
N SER A 71 32.02 3.62 -10.50
CA SER A 71 32.23 2.21 -10.12
C SER A 71 31.51 1.82 -8.82
N LYS A 72 31.34 2.77 -7.89
CA LYS A 72 30.74 2.57 -6.56
C LYS A 72 29.71 3.66 -6.29
N TRP A 73 28.49 3.26 -6.01
CA TRP A 73 27.47 4.14 -5.48
C TRP A 73 27.56 4.23 -3.95
N LEU A 74 27.20 5.39 -3.42
CA LEU A 74 27.19 5.64 -1.97
C LEU A 74 25.74 6.00 -1.56
N PRO A 75 25.18 5.28 -0.57
CA PRO A 75 23.86 5.61 -0.07
C PRO A 75 23.87 6.94 0.67
N THR A 76 22.85 7.75 0.44
CA THR A 76 22.66 9.05 1.06
C THR A 76 21.22 9.23 1.53
N LEU A 77 20.99 10.20 2.39
CA LEU A 77 19.63 10.49 2.87
C LEU A 77 18.81 11.21 1.82
N GLY A 78 17.58 10.72 1.62
CA GLY A 78 16.51 11.42 0.94
C GLY A 78 15.30 11.55 1.87
N TYR A 79 14.51 12.60 1.70
CA TYR A 79 13.28 12.83 2.43
C TYR A 79 12.28 13.59 1.59
N GLY A 80 11.01 13.42 1.90
CA GLY A 80 9.96 14.04 1.14
C GLY A 80 8.58 13.82 1.71
N GLY A 81 7.59 14.06 0.88
CA GLY A 81 6.20 13.83 1.25
C GLY A 81 5.30 13.85 0.03
N TYR A 82 4.12 13.30 0.19
CA TYR A 82 3.14 13.19 -0.88
C TYR A 82 1.73 13.54 -0.43
N ILE A 83 0.93 13.89 -1.41
CA ILE A 83 -0.53 13.97 -1.31
C ILE A 83 -1.10 12.91 -2.24
N LYS A 84 -2.02 12.09 -1.73
CA LYS A 84 -2.67 11.03 -2.49
C LYS A 84 -4.18 11.19 -2.46
N TYR A 85 -4.79 11.02 -3.63
CA TYR A 85 -6.24 10.89 -3.79
C TYR A 85 -6.59 9.48 -4.23
N GLN A 86 -7.36 8.78 -3.43
CA GLN A 86 -7.85 7.43 -3.74
C GLN A 86 -9.10 7.53 -4.60
N VAL A 87 -8.99 7.11 -5.85
CA VAL A 87 -10.07 7.15 -6.85
C VAL A 87 -11.03 5.99 -6.67
N SER A 88 -10.48 4.81 -6.41
CA SER A 88 -11.24 3.57 -6.15
C SER A 88 -10.54 2.73 -5.09
N HIS A 89 -11.12 1.60 -4.71
CA HIS A 89 -10.53 0.69 -3.71
C HIS A 89 -9.10 0.24 -4.07
N GLY A 90 -8.82 0.04 -5.36
CA GLY A 90 -7.53 -0.45 -5.86
C GLY A 90 -6.66 0.59 -6.55
N PHE A 91 -7.17 1.81 -6.81
CA PHE A 91 -6.44 2.80 -7.60
C PHE A 91 -6.47 4.19 -6.97
N GLY A 92 -5.30 4.81 -6.88
CA GLY A 92 -5.10 6.17 -6.40
C GLY A 92 -4.16 6.98 -7.29
N LEU A 93 -4.23 8.30 -7.16
CA LEU A 93 -3.34 9.26 -7.78
C LEU A 93 -2.49 9.91 -6.69
N GLN A 94 -1.19 10.05 -6.91
CA GLN A 94 -0.24 10.57 -5.94
C GLN A 94 0.65 11.64 -6.55
N LEU A 95 0.75 12.77 -5.89
CA LEU A 95 1.75 13.81 -6.15
C LEU A 95 2.81 13.73 -5.06
N ASP A 96 4.05 13.47 -5.45
CA ASP A 96 5.19 13.26 -4.56
C ASP A 96 6.26 14.34 -4.76
N LEU A 97 6.87 14.77 -3.67
CA LEU A 97 8.02 15.68 -3.64
C LEU A 97 9.14 15.02 -2.84
N LEU A 98 10.32 14.95 -3.45
CA LEU A 98 11.52 14.34 -2.88
C LEU A 98 12.68 15.32 -2.94
N LYS A 99 13.49 15.35 -1.89
CA LYS A 99 14.74 16.09 -1.79
C LYS A 99 15.84 15.21 -1.22
N GLY A 100 17.11 15.44 -1.64
CA GLY A 100 18.23 14.68 -1.11
C GLY A 100 19.51 14.88 -1.88
N THR A 101 20.41 13.94 -1.82
CA THR A 101 21.71 14.00 -2.47
C THR A 101 22.05 12.63 -3.06
N LEU A 102 22.68 12.59 -4.21
CA LEU A 102 23.26 11.39 -4.80
C LEU A 102 24.79 11.47 -4.73
N LYS A 103 25.48 10.35 -4.46
CA LYS A 103 26.94 10.29 -4.40
C LYS A 103 27.45 8.99 -4.99
N GLY A 104 28.61 9.08 -5.64
CA GLY A 104 29.36 7.92 -6.11
C GLY A 104 30.82 8.22 -6.26
N ASN A 105 31.65 7.19 -6.37
CA ASN A 105 33.08 7.30 -6.57
C ASN A 105 33.65 6.14 -7.40
N ASN A 106 34.90 6.29 -7.82
CA ASN A 106 35.65 5.31 -8.61
C ASN A 106 36.69 4.51 -7.77
N GLU A 107 36.49 4.36 -6.45
CA GLU A 107 37.42 3.61 -5.59
C GLU A 107 37.48 2.08 -5.87
N LYS A 108 36.43 1.51 -6.47
CA LYS A 108 36.37 0.10 -6.83
C LYS A 108 36.69 -0.09 -8.31
N MET A 109 37.92 0.11 -8.69
CA MET A 109 38.39 -0.29 -10.01
C MET A 109 39.09 -1.65 -9.91
N LEU A 110 38.88 -2.51 -10.90
CA LEU A 110 39.73 -3.69 -11.11
C LEU A 110 41.13 -3.20 -11.37
N ALA A 111 42.13 -3.86 -10.72
CA ALA A 111 43.54 -3.54 -10.90
C ALA A 111 43.85 -3.53 -12.43
N GLY A 112 44.36 -2.41 -12.93
CA GLY A 112 44.70 -2.23 -14.36
C GLY A 112 43.57 -1.77 -15.26
N ALA A 113 42.33 -1.59 -14.75
CA ALA A 113 41.25 -0.99 -15.53
C ALA A 113 41.35 0.54 -15.53
N LEU A 114 41.17 1.17 -16.70
CA LEU A 114 41.06 2.62 -16.80
C LEU A 114 39.70 3.07 -16.22
N PRO A 115 39.64 4.23 -15.53
CA PRO A 115 38.39 4.77 -15.06
C PRO A 115 37.47 5.10 -16.25
N VAL A 116 36.18 4.82 -16.08
CA VAL A 116 35.15 5.15 -17.09
C VAL A 116 35.00 6.67 -17.20
N THR A 117 35.22 7.38 -16.10
CA THR A 117 35.11 8.84 -16.02
C THR A 117 36.45 9.48 -15.63
N PRO A 118 36.75 10.71 -16.04
CA PRO A 118 37.95 11.43 -15.62
C PRO A 118 37.86 11.96 -14.17
N PHE A 119 36.79 11.66 -13.47
CA PHE A 119 36.53 12.13 -12.11
C PHE A 119 36.66 11.02 -11.08
N GLN A 120 37.17 11.36 -9.90
CA GLN A 120 37.30 10.46 -8.76
C GLN A 120 35.95 10.21 -8.08
N SER A 121 35.13 11.26 -7.95
CA SER A 121 33.82 11.17 -7.30
C SER A 121 32.87 12.25 -7.81
N PHE A 122 31.60 12.04 -7.49
CA PHE A 122 30.57 13.05 -7.71
C PHE A 122 29.65 13.19 -6.50
N LYS A 123 29.02 14.35 -6.40
CA LYS A 123 27.93 14.69 -5.50
C LYS A 123 26.88 15.48 -6.28
N THR A 124 25.66 14.99 -6.35
CA THR A 124 24.55 15.69 -7.00
C THR A 124 23.51 16.03 -5.95
N GLU A 125 23.24 17.30 -5.78
CA GLU A 125 22.16 17.78 -4.93
C GLU A 125 20.86 17.77 -5.73
N LEU A 126 19.88 16.99 -5.25
CA LEU A 126 18.50 17.05 -5.74
C LEU A 126 17.80 18.19 -4.98
N ASN A 127 17.68 19.34 -5.63
CA ASN A 127 17.01 20.50 -5.06
C ASN A 127 15.54 20.18 -4.80
N TRP A 128 14.90 19.52 -5.77
CA TRP A 128 13.59 18.91 -5.69
C TRP A 128 13.40 17.88 -6.81
N ALA A 129 12.64 16.85 -6.54
CA ALA A 129 12.09 15.96 -7.57
C ALA A 129 10.59 15.85 -7.31
N ALA A 130 9.79 16.24 -8.29
CA ALA A 130 8.34 16.20 -8.23
C ALA A 130 7.81 15.18 -9.22
N SER A 131 6.91 14.30 -8.78
CA SER A 131 6.29 13.31 -9.67
C SER A 131 4.80 13.17 -9.43
N PHE A 132 4.08 12.87 -10.50
CA PHE A 132 2.67 12.48 -10.47
C PHE A 132 2.56 11.03 -10.91
N SER A 133 1.98 10.18 -10.05
CA SER A 133 1.95 8.73 -10.24
C SER A 133 0.57 8.15 -10.01
N GLY A 134 0.22 7.15 -10.81
CA GLY A 134 -0.85 6.20 -10.51
C GLY A 134 -0.34 5.14 -9.53
N VAL A 135 -1.11 4.87 -8.50
CA VAL A 135 -0.80 3.87 -7.47
C VAL A 135 -1.87 2.78 -7.51
N VAL A 136 -1.45 1.57 -7.79
CA VAL A 136 -2.33 0.38 -7.83
C VAL A 136 -2.05 -0.48 -6.61
N THR A 137 -3.07 -0.68 -5.79
CA THR A 137 -3.03 -1.64 -4.68
C THR A 137 -3.30 -3.03 -5.24
N LEU A 138 -2.35 -3.96 -5.06
CA LEU A 138 -2.41 -5.31 -5.63
C LEU A 138 -3.41 -6.24 -4.91
N GLY A 139 -4.16 -5.73 -3.97
CA GLY A 139 -5.15 -6.46 -3.20
C GLY A 139 -4.72 -6.65 -1.75
N ASN A 140 -5.52 -7.43 -1.05
CA ASN A 140 -5.31 -7.72 0.36
C ASN A 140 -4.65 -9.09 0.50
N ILE A 141 -3.57 -9.18 1.27
CA ILE A 141 -2.95 -10.48 1.58
C ILE A 141 -3.97 -11.42 2.25
N ASN A 142 -4.89 -10.86 3.03
CA ASN A 142 -6.00 -11.60 3.62
C ASN A 142 -7.35 -11.09 3.11
N TRP A 143 -7.86 -11.69 2.04
CA TRP A 143 -9.10 -11.28 1.36
C TRP A 143 -10.39 -11.66 2.12
N SER A 144 -10.29 -12.49 3.16
CA SER A 144 -11.43 -12.83 4.02
C SER A 144 -11.71 -11.80 5.10
N GLN A 145 -10.82 -10.82 5.32
CA GLN A 145 -10.99 -9.77 6.32
C GLN A 145 -11.51 -8.48 5.71
N LEU A 146 -12.49 -7.85 6.36
CA LEU A 146 -13.05 -6.55 5.95
C LEU A 146 -12.01 -5.42 5.92
N HIS A 147 -11.02 -5.48 6.79
CA HIS A 147 -9.94 -4.49 6.89
C HIS A 147 -8.60 -5.18 6.75
N THR A 148 -7.81 -4.70 5.81
CA THR A 148 -6.48 -5.25 5.56
C THR A 148 -5.42 -4.68 6.48
N ALA A 149 -4.62 -5.57 7.07
CA ALA A 149 -3.43 -5.19 7.82
C ALA A 149 -2.29 -4.74 6.88
N ILE A 150 -2.06 -5.47 5.78
CA ILE A 150 -0.93 -5.25 4.88
C ILE A 150 -1.44 -5.19 3.43
N GLN A 151 -1.00 -4.17 2.69
CA GLN A 151 -1.39 -3.92 1.30
C GLN A 151 -0.15 -3.70 0.43
N PRO A 152 0.21 -4.64 -0.45
CA PRO A 152 1.20 -4.40 -1.49
C PRO A 152 0.68 -3.40 -2.52
N TYR A 153 1.57 -2.57 -3.05
CA TYR A 153 1.24 -1.64 -4.12
C TYR A 153 2.35 -1.52 -5.15
N ILE A 154 1.96 -1.09 -6.33
CA ILE A 154 2.84 -0.67 -7.41
C ILE A 154 2.47 0.76 -7.80
N SER A 155 3.45 1.58 -8.16
CA SER A 155 3.23 2.91 -8.69
C SER A 155 4.05 3.15 -9.95
N ILE A 156 3.48 3.91 -10.86
CA ILE A 156 4.18 4.38 -12.06
C ILE A 156 3.71 5.80 -12.39
N GLY A 157 4.62 6.63 -12.88
CA GLY A 157 4.29 8.01 -13.16
C GLY A 157 5.30 8.73 -14.04
N GLY A 158 5.19 10.04 -14.03
CA GLY A 158 6.14 10.96 -14.68
C GLY A 158 6.41 12.14 -13.77
N GLY A 159 7.57 12.75 -13.92
CA GLY A 159 7.97 13.87 -13.11
C GLY A 159 9.14 14.66 -13.65
N ALA A 160 9.51 15.69 -12.91
CA ALA A 160 10.68 16.50 -13.18
C ALA A 160 11.60 16.52 -11.95
N VAL A 161 12.89 16.47 -12.19
CA VAL A 161 13.92 16.58 -11.16
C VAL A 161 14.81 17.76 -11.46
N ASN A 162 15.01 18.62 -10.46
CA ASN A 162 15.95 19.74 -10.50
C ASN A 162 17.17 19.39 -9.64
N TYR A 163 18.34 19.48 -10.23
CA TYR A 163 19.55 18.98 -9.61
C TYR A 163 20.78 19.79 -9.99
N ASN A 164 21.84 19.68 -9.17
CA ASN A 164 23.13 20.33 -9.40
C ASN A 164 24.28 19.36 -9.15
N PRO A 165 24.90 18.78 -10.19
CA PRO A 165 26.02 17.86 -10.05
C PRO A 165 27.34 18.59 -9.88
N THR A 166 28.13 18.09 -8.95
CA THR A 166 29.52 18.52 -8.68
C THR A 166 30.41 17.29 -8.76
N THR A 167 31.48 17.37 -9.54
CA THR A 167 32.48 16.32 -9.71
C THR A 167 33.80 16.71 -9.07
N VAL A 168 34.56 15.73 -8.60
CA VAL A 168 35.90 15.92 -8.07
C VAL A 168 36.89 15.15 -8.93
N SER A 169 37.87 15.86 -9.49
CA SER A 169 38.96 15.27 -10.27
C SER A 169 39.91 14.46 -9.38
N TYR A 170 40.69 13.55 -9.98
CA TYR A 170 41.79 12.86 -9.31
C TYR A 170 42.90 13.80 -8.75
N THR A 171 42.97 15.04 -9.22
CA THR A 171 43.84 16.09 -8.67
C THR A 171 43.23 16.82 -7.49
N GLY A 172 42.01 16.44 -7.05
CA GLY A 172 41.30 17.09 -5.94
C GLY A 172 40.50 18.34 -6.31
N THR A 173 40.50 18.74 -7.58
CA THR A 173 39.77 19.93 -8.07
C THR A 173 38.28 19.61 -8.16
N SER A 174 37.45 20.42 -7.50
CA SER A 174 35.99 20.33 -7.57
C SER A 174 35.46 21.18 -8.73
N VAL A 175 34.58 20.63 -9.55
CA VAL A 175 33.99 21.28 -10.72
C VAL A 175 32.48 21.11 -10.65
N ASN A 176 31.76 22.24 -10.69
CA ASN A 176 30.33 22.23 -10.89
C ASN A 176 30.01 22.03 -12.35
N PHE A 177 29.15 21.09 -12.68
CA PHE A 177 28.74 20.84 -14.07
C PHE A 177 28.06 22.07 -14.70
N LYS A 178 27.29 22.82 -13.92
CA LYS A 178 26.70 24.09 -14.29
C LYS A 178 26.98 25.14 -13.20
N PRO A 179 28.02 25.99 -13.35
CA PRO A 179 28.41 26.95 -12.32
C PRO A 179 27.30 27.92 -11.92
N ASP A 180 26.52 28.42 -12.89
CA ASP A 180 25.49 29.44 -12.69
C ASP A 180 24.07 28.87 -12.78
N GLY A 181 23.73 27.90 -11.94
CA GLY A 181 22.37 27.39 -11.85
C GLY A 181 22.22 25.89 -11.64
N SER A 182 21.03 25.41 -11.83
CA SER A 182 20.65 24.00 -11.74
C SER A 182 20.19 23.46 -13.09
N LEU A 183 20.17 22.15 -13.20
CA LEU A 183 19.64 21.40 -14.35
C LEU A 183 18.25 20.89 -14.00
N THR A 184 17.40 20.75 -15.00
CA THR A 184 16.09 20.13 -14.85
C THR A 184 15.93 19.08 -15.94
N ALA A 185 15.53 17.87 -15.56
CA ALA A 185 15.27 16.79 -16.48
C ALA A 185 13.93 16.13 -16.15
N PHE A 186 13.32 15.52 -17.15
CA PHE A 186 12.18 14.64 -16.96
C PHE A 186 12.64 13.29 -16.38
N TYR A 187 11.80 12.64 -15.57
CA TYR A 187 12.07 11.29 -15.13
C TYR A 187 10.79 10.45 -15.01
N VAL A 188 10.95 9.14 -15.12
CA VAL A 188 9.87 8.15 -14.95
C VAL A 188 10.13 7.37 -13.68
N PRO A 189 9.36 7.60 -12.60
CA PRO A 189 9.41 6.78 -11.41
C PRO A 189 8.59 5.51 -11.58
N PHE A 190 9.14 4.38 -11.12
CA PHE A 190 8.44 3.14 -10.91
C PHE A 190 8.68 2.69 -9.47
N GLY A 191 7.62 2.57 -8.71
CA GLY A 191 7.67 2.21 -7.30
C GLY A 191 6.95 0.89 -7.01
N LEU A 192 7.42 0.21 -6.01
CA LEU A 192 6.76 -0.94 -5.39
C LEU A 192 6.92 -0.84 -3.88
N GLY A 193 5.93 -1.32 -3.14
CA GLY A 193 6.00 -1.26 -1.70
C GLY A 193 4.86 -1.98 -1.00
N ILE A 194 4.86 -1.85 0.31
CA ILE A 194 3.82 -2.38 1.18
C ILE A 194 3.36 -1.30 2.16
N LYS A 195 2.06 -1.22 2.38
CA LYS A 195 1.47 -0.38 3.42
C LYS A 195 0.90 -1.23 4.54
N ALA A 196 1.33 -0.96 5.77
CA ALA A 196 0.80 -1.62 6.96
C ALA A 196 -0.08 -0.67 7.77
N ASN A 197 -1.21 -1.14 8.26
CA ASN A 197 -2.10 -0.33 9.10
C ASN A 197 -1.56 -0.24 10.53
N LEU A 198 -1.33 0.97 11.00
CA LEU A 198 -0.99 1.24 12.38
C LEU A 198 -2.23 1.63 13.21
N SER A 199 -3.15 2.37 12.59
CA SER A 199 -4.40 2.80 13.23
C SER A 199 -5.46 3.17 12.17
N PRO A 200 -6.74 3.39 12.53
CA PRO A 200 -7.81 3.72 11.57
C PRO A 200 -7.58 4.96 10.69
N GLY A 201 -6.51 5.69 10.90
CA GLY A 201 -6.18 6.88 10.09
C GLY A 201 -4.72 6.94 9.67
N MET A 202 -3.89 5.98 10.10
CA MET A 202 -2.45 6.03 9.91
C MET A 202 -1.91 4.72 9.37
N ASN A 203 -1.10 4.79 8.31
CA ASN A 203 -0.45 3.66 7.69
C ASN A 203 1.07 3.86 7.72
N LEU A 204 1.80 2.78 7.96
CA LEU A 204 3.23 2.69 7.69
C LEU A 204 3.41 2.39 6.20
N ASP A 205 4.31 3.09 5.54
CA ASP A 205 4.66 2.91 4.13
C ASP A 205 6.12 2.47 4.02
N LEU A 206 6.37 1.32 3.43
CA LEU A 206 7.71 0.83 3.10
C LEU A 206 7.77 0.68 1.59
N GLY A 207 8.62 1.46 0.93
CA GLY A 207 8.66 1.49 -0.52
C GLY A 207 10.06 1.55 -1.09
N TYR A 208 10.15 1.15 -2.34
CA TYR A 208 11.33 1.25 -3.19
C TYR A 208 10.93 1.80 -4.55
N THR A 209 11.50 2.93 -4.93
CA THR A 209 11.23 3.61 -6.20
C THR A 209 12.51 3.63 -7.03
N MET A 210 12.40 3.21 -8.29
CA MET A 210 13.43 3.38 -9.33
C MET A 210 13.01 4.56 -10.20
N ALA A 211 13.93 5.43 -10.53
CA ALA A 211 13.74 6.60 -11.36
C ALA A 211 14.71 6.58 -12.54
N TRP A 212 14.18 6.56 -13.75
CA TRP A 212 14.94 6.72 -14.99
C TRP A 212 14.83 8.16 -15.44
N VAL A 213 15.97 8.83 -15.51
CA VAL A 213 16.08 10.26 -15.82
C VAL A 213 16.45 10.40 -17.31
N ASP A 214 15.74 11.27 -18.01
CA ASP A 214 16.01 11.61 -19.41
C ASP A 214 17.16 12.63 -19.52
N ALA A 215 18.30 12.28 -18.91
CA ALA A 215 19.54 13.02 -18.96
C ALA A 215 20.71 12.13 -18.54
N ASP A 216 21.88 12.32 -19.18
CA ASP A 216 23.12 11.58 -18.94
C ASP A 216 24.16 12.47 -18.19
N ASN A 217 23.71 13.26 -17.25
CA ASN A 217 24.55 14.18 -16.50
C ASN A 217 24.14 14.33 -15.02
N LEU A 218 23.31 13.40 -14.54
CA LEU A 218 22.89 13.38 -13.14
C LEU A 218 24.08 13.08 -12.21
N ASP A 219 25.07 12.33 -12.69
CA ASP A 219 26.31 12.05 -11.97
C ASP A 219 27.45 13.05 -12.33
N GLY A 220 27.15 14.08 -13.11
CA GLY A 220 28.10 15.10 -13.52
C GLY A 220 29.04 14.70 -14.63
N TYR A 221 28.80 13.55 -15.28
CA TYR A 221 29.57 13.12 -16.46
C TYR A 221 28.62 12.82 -17.61
N TYR A 222 28.95 13.31 -18.81
CA TYR A 222 28.17 13.06 -20.01
C TYR A 222 28.91 12.07 -20.90
N LYS A 223 28.33 10.92 -21.14
CA LYS A 223 28.93 9.85 -21.91
C LYS A 223 28.29 9.64 -23.27
N ALA A 224 26.96 9.52 -23.29
CA ALA A 224 26.24 9.29 -24.53
C ALA A 224 24.76 9.70 -24.39
N PRO A 225 24.18 10.38 -25.41
CA PRO A 225 22.84 10.94 -25.35
C PRO A 225 21.70 9.91 -25.16
N TYR A 226 22.00 8.63 -25.32
CA TYR A 226 21.00 7.55 -25.27
C TYR A 226 21.02 6.73 -23.98
N LEU A 227 21.92 7.04 -23.05
CA LEU A 227 22.06 6.31 -21.79
C LEU A 227 21.68 7.21 -20.62
N GLY A 228 20.36 7.43 -20.46
CA GLY A 228 19.87 8.20 -19.33
C GLY A 228 20.28 7.64 -17.97
N ASP A 229 20.59 8.54 -17.05
CA ASP A 229 20.96 8.22 -15.69
C ASP A 229 19.78 7.72 -14.86
N LYS A 230 20.08 7.11 -13.72
CA LYS A 230 19.09 6.49 -12.84
C LYS A 230 19.42 6.77 -11.40
N PHE A 231 18.38 6.76 -10.59
CA PHE A 231 18.54 6.69 -9.14
C PHE A 231 17.44 5.82 -8.55
N SER A 232 17.65 5.37 -7.33
CA SER A 232 16.63 4.69 -6.56
C SER A 232 16.50 5.29 -5.18
N TYR A 233 15.32 5.10 -4.61
CA TYR A 233 14.94 5.58 -3.31
C TYR A 233 14.21 4.48 -2.54
N ALA A 234 14.88 3.96 -1.50
CA ALA A 234 14.27 3.04 -0.53
C ALA A 234 13.83 3.85 0.69
N HIS A 235 12.56 3.79 1.05
CA HIS A 235 12.02 4.66 2.08
C HIS A 235 11.11 3.95 3.08
N ILE A 236 11.02 4.55 4.24
CA ILE A 236 9.98 4.33 5.23
C ILE A 236 9.21 5.64 5.39
N GLY A 237 7.90 5.54 5.53
CA GLY A 237 7.02 6.70 5.64
C GLY A 237 5.80 6.45 6.51
N LEU A 238 5.12 7.53 6.84
CA LEU A 238 3.82 7.52 7.51
C LEU A 238 2.81 8.23 6.62
N GLU A 239 1.70 7.54 6.34
CA GLU A 239 0.57 8.08 5.60
C GLU A 239 -0.61 8.33 6.54
N PHE A 240 -1.16 9.54 6.49
CA PHE A 240 -2.30 9.99 7.29
C PHE A 240 -3.51 10.22 6.41
N ALA A 241 -4.60 9.51 6.67
CA ALA A 241 -5.86 9.68 5.95
C ALA A 241 -6.61 10.92 6.46
N LEU A 242 -6.96 11.81 5.55
CA LEU A 242 -7.67 13.05 5.83
C LEU A 242 -9.19 12.83 5.82
N GLY A 243 -9.90 13.51 6.70
CA GLY A 243 -11.36 13.48 6.79
C GLY A 243 -11.89 13.01 8.15
N LYS A 244 -13.20 12.80 8.23
CA LYS A 244 -13.87 12.45 9.50
C LYS A 244 -13.40 11.10 10.03
N ALA A 245 -13.07 11.02 11.32
CA ALA A 245 -12.52 9.82 11.96
C ALA A 245 -13.48 8.61 11.94
N ASN A 246 -14.79 8.85 11.85
CA ASN A 246 -15.80 7.80 11.75
C ASN A 246 -15.95 7.19 10.36
N LYS A 247 -15.26 7.74 9.32
CA LYS A 247 -15.26 7.17 7.98
C LYS A 247 -14.03 6.28 7.78
N PRO A 248 -14.19 5.06 7.21
CA PRO A 248 -13.06 4.20 6.87
C PRO A 248 -12.24 4.77 5.71
N GLN A 249 -11.00 4.31 5.56
CA GLN A 249 -10.16 4.64 4.41
C GLN A 249 -10.60 3.81 3.20
N LEU A 250 -10.83 4.46 2.04
CA LEU A 250 -11.24 3.78 0.81
C LEU A 250 -10.22 2.73 0.35
N ALA A 251 -8.93 3.05 0.40
CA ALA A 251 -7.86 2.13 0.00
C ALA A 251 -7.82 0.84 0.85
N ARG A 252 -8.33 0.87 2.07
CA ARG A 252 -8.25 -0.27 3.01
C ARG A 252 -9.52 -1.08 3.12
N HIS A 253 -10.56 -0.64 2.47
CA HIS A 253 -11.85 -1.33 2.49
C HIS A 253 -11.84 -2.48 1.47
N ASN A 254 -12.17 -3.68 1.96
CA ASN A 254 -12.24 -4.89 1.13
C ASN A 254 -13.68 -5.12 0.67
N ALA A 255 -14.06 -4.56 -0.47
CA ALA A 255 -15.40 -4.69 -1.02
C ALA A 255 -15.82 -6.16 -1.30
N PRO A 256 -14.96 -7.05 -1.84
CA PRO A 256 -15.26 -8.48 -1.94
C PRO A 256 -15.58 -9.15 -0.61
N ALA A 257 -14.83 -8.87 0.46
CA ALA A 257 -15.10 -9.43 1.78
C ALA A 257 -16.42 -8.92 2.36
N GLN A 258 -16.74 -7.64 2.17
CA GLN A 258 -18.04 -7.08 2.55
C GLN A 258 -19.18 -7.75 1.80
N LEU A 259 -19.04 -7.97 0.49
CA LEU A 259 -20.06 -8.68 -0.30
C LEU A 259 -20.26 -10.11 0.23
N ALA A 260 -19.18 -10.84 0.47
CA ALA A 260 -19.25 -12.20 1.02
C ALA A 260 -19.94 -12.23 2.40
N GLN A 261 -19.63 -11.26 3.27
CA GLN A 261 -20.28 -11.14 4.58
C GLN A 261 -21.77 -10.85 4.41
N ASN A 262 -22.15 -9.88 3.57
CA ASN A 262 -23.56 -9.55 3.33
C ASN A 262 -24.33 -10.74 2.76
N MET A 263 -23.74 -11.51 1.84
CA MET A 263 -24.37 -12.73 1.30
C MET A 263 -24.56 -13.80 2.37
N LYS A 264 -23.58 -13.96 3.27
CA LYS A 264 -23.70 -14.87 4.39
C LYS A 264 -24.82 -14.45 5.33
N ASP A 265 -24.87 -13.17 5.74
CA ASP A 265 -25.90 -12.63 6.63
C ASP A 265 -27.32 -12.78 6.03
N GLN A 266 -27.46 -12.54 4.71
CA GLN A 266 -28.72 -12.78 4.00
C GLN A 266 -29.12 -14.26 3.99
N ASN A 267 -28.15 -15.16 3.76
CA ASN A 267 -28.41 -16.60 3.77
C ASN A 267 -28.82 -17.09 5.17
N ASP A 268 -28.15 -16.60 6.21
CA ASP A 268 -28.49 -16.93 7.60
C ASP A 268 -29.88 -16.40 7.99
N ALA A 269 -30.21 -15.16 7.56
CA ALA A 269 -31.56 -14.61 7.75
C ALA A 269 -32.65 -15.39 6.99
N MET A 270 -32.36 -15.85 5.78
CA MET A 270 -33.29 -16.69 5.01
C MET A 270 -33.50 -18.06 5.68
N ARG A 271 -32.43 -18.70 6.14
CA ARG A 271 -32.51 -19.97 6.89
C ARG A 271 -33.34 -19.83 8.18
N ALA A 272 -33.13 -18.73 8.92
CA ALA A 272 -33.90 -18.46 10.12
C ALA A 272 -35.40 -18.23 9.79
N SER A 273 -35.72 -17.55 8.69
CA SER A 273 -37.09 -17.33 8.25
C SER A 273 -37.78 -18.62 7.79
N LEU A 274 -37.05 -19.53 7.13
CA LEU A 274 -37.54 -20.85 6.74
C LEU A 274 -37.83 -21.69 7.97
N ALA A 275 -36.93 -21.79 8.94
CA ALA A 275 -37.14 -22.52 10.17
C ALA A 275 -38.35 -21.99 10.94
N ALA A 276 -38.51 -20.68 11.05
CA ALA A 276 -39.69 -20.08 11.68
C ALA A 276 -41.00 -20.34 10.89
N SER A 277 -40.91 -20.49 9.56
CA SER A 277 -42.07 -20.88 8.74
C SER A 277 -42.45 -22.35 8.94
N GLU A 278 -41.46 -23.24 8.97
CA GLU A 278 -41.68 -24.66 9.27
C GLU A 278 -42.27 -24.89 10.65
N GLU A 279 -41.80 -24.17 11.65
CA GLU A 279 -42.34 -24.24 13.00
C GLU A 279 -43.83 -23.79 13.03
N ARG A 280 -44.14 -22.68 12.39
CA ARG A 280 -45.54 -22.21 12.24
C ARG A 280 -46.41 -23.19 11.47
N TYR A 281 -45.88 -23.82 10.42
CA TYR A 281 -46.58 -24.83 9.67
C TYR A 281 -46.90 -26.06 10.58
N ASN A 282 -45.91 -26.56 11.34
CA ASN A 282 -46.08 -27.68 12.25
C ASN A 282 -47.09 -27.37 13.37
N GLN A 283 -47.09 -26.14 13.92
CA GLN A 283 -48.07 -25.69 14.89
C GLN A 283 -49.50 -25.73 14.32
N ARG A 284 -49.68 -25.18 13.10
CA ARG A 284 -50.98 -25.23 12.41
C ARG A 284 -51.43 -26.65 12.11
N LEU A 285 -50.50 -27.52 11.74
CA LEU A 285 -50.80 -28.93 11.46
C LEU A 285 -51.25 -29.67 12.73
N ALA A 286 -50.62 -29.40 13.86
CA ALA A 286 -51.05 -29.91 15.17
C ALA A 286 -52.43 -29.39 15.56
N GLU A 287 -52.73 -28.11 15.35
CA GLU A 287 -54.03 -27.50 15.61
C GLU A 287 -55.11 -28.12 14.73
N ILE A 288 -54.85 -28.30 13.41
CA ILE A 288 -55.79 -28.97 12.50
C ILE A 288 -56.06 -30.40 12.93
N ASN A 289 -55.05 -31.15 13.38
CA ASN A 289 -55.24 -32.53 13.84
C ASN A 289 -56.08 -32.57 15.13
N ALA A 290 -55.83 -31.65 16.09
CA ALA A 290 -56.64 -31.53 17.29
C ALA A 290 -58.12 -31.23 17.00
N LEU A 291 -58.37 -30.26 16.09
CA LEU A 291 -59.75 -29.96 15.63
C LEU A 291 -60.40 -31.15 14.93
N ARG A 292 -59.62 -31.89 14.14
CA ARG A 292 -60.17 -33.10 13.49
C ARG A 292 -60.55 -34.18 14.49
N ASP A 293 -59.75 -34.35 15.52
CA ASP A 293 -60.06 -35.32 16.61
C ASP A 293 -61.30 -34.88 17.40
N ASP A 294 -61.43 -33.57 17.69
CA ASP A 294 -62.62 -33.05 18.37
C ASP A 294 -63.91 -33.21 17.52
N VAL A 295 -63.82 -32.95 16.21
CA VAL A 295 -64.94 -33.20 15.29
C VAL A 295 -65.28 -34.68 15.20
N SER A 296 -64.27 -35.57 15.29
CA SER A 296 -64.48 -37.00 15.28
C SER A 296 -65.20 -37.47 16.55
N ARG A 297 -64.88 -36.90 17.74
CA ARG A 297 -65.55 -37.13 18.98
C ARG A 297 -67.01 -36.67 18.99
N MET A 298 -67.26 -35.46 18.42
CA MET A 298 -68.65 -34.94 18.25
C MET A 298 -69.52 -35.75 17.30
N LYS A 299 -68.92 -36.55 16.41
CA LYS A 299 -69.62 -37.46 15.51
C LYS A 299 -69.83 -38.88 16.06
N MET A 300 -69.25 -39.18 17.20
CA MET A 300 -69.54 -40.45 17.88
C MET A 300 -70.91 -40.42 18.52
N ASP A 301 -71.75 -41.31 18.06
CA ASP A 301 -73.04 -41.66 18.69
C ASP A 301 -72.73 -42.80 19.68
N SER A 302 -72.57 -42.45 20.97
CA SER A 302 -72.14 -43.41 22.00
C SER A 302 -73.29 -44.24 22.56
N ASP A 303 -74.55 -43.87 22.30
CA ASP A 303 -75.73 -44.60 22.74
C ASP A 303 -76.48 -45.34 21.58
N GLY A 304 -76.05 -45.10 20.31
CA GLY A 304 -76.55 -45.83 19.16
C GLY A 304 -77.98 -45.43 18.71
N ASP A 305 -78.38 -44.19 19.08
CA ASP A 305 -79.72 -43.67 18.70
C ASP A 305 -79.80 -43.01 17.37
N GLY A 306 -78.68 -42.93 16.62
CA GLY A 306 -78.57 -42.32 15.30
C GLY A 306 -78.39 -40.80 15.30
N VAL A 307 -78.23 -40.19 16.49
CA VAL A 307 -77.93 -38.76 16.70
C VAL A 307 -76.54 -38.67 17.36
N SER A 308 -75.64 -37.83 16.88
CA SER A 308 -74.34 -37.63 17.54
C SER A 308 -74.56 -37.00 18.92
N ASP A 309 -73.91 -37.54 19.95
CA ASP A 309 -73.96 -37.04 21.36
C ASP A 309 -73.42 -35.56 21.41
#